data_f35f9369cfe158f1e810cc3d4e4799a0
#
_entry.id   f35f9369cfe158f1e810cc3d4e4799a0
#
_cell.length_a   1.000
_cell.length_b   1.000
_cell.length_c   1.000
_cell.angle_alpha   90.00
_cell.angle_beta   90.00
_cell.angle_gamma   90.00
#
_symmetry.space_group_name_H-M   'P 1'
#
loop_
_entity.id
_entity.type
_entity.pdbx_description
1 polymer ?
#
loop_
_entity_poly.entity_id
_entity_poly.type
_entity_poly.pdbx_seq_one_letter_code
_entity_poly.pdbx_strand_id
1 'polypeptide(L)'
;MTKSINRRSFVKSATIIGAAVSIMPSNLFASSNKLQIGVIGTGLRGQWMTKLFLNRKDVDIPVICDIDDRMIDMVLKVFEKQNRPIPKIYNNGPEDFRNMLAKEDLDGVYIATPWEWHHPMCISAMENNIHVGTEVPAALTVNECWDLVDTSERTGSFCMIMENVNYRRDIMAVLNMVRDGLFGELIHCQGGYQHDLRHVKFNDGKGPYGGGVEFGEKGFSEARWRTQHSVDRNADLYPTHGLGPISPMLNINRGNRMMHLTSTSSQSRGLNKYIIDNGGTSHPNAKIKFKLGDIVTTVIKCANGQTIMLSLSLIHISEPTRPLYISYAVF
;
A
#
# COMPACT_ATOMS: atom_id res chain seq x y z
N MET A 1 -19.62 -5.68 -44.93
CA MET A 1 -20.98 -5.93 -44.39
C MET A 1 -20.84 -6.42 -42.96
N THR A 2 -20.93 -5.52 -42.00
CA THR A 2 -20.88 -5.83 -40.56
C THR A 2 -22.26 -6.33 -40.12
N LYS A 3 -22.36 -7.63 -39.77
CA LYS A 3 -23.61 -8.16 -39.17
C LYS A 3 -23.79 -7.54 -37.79
N SER A 4 -24.82 -6.71 -37.60
CA SER A 4 -25.21 -6.22 -36.29
C SER A 4 -25.70 -7.39 -35.44
N ILE A 5 -25.05 -7.64 -34.33
CA ILE A 5 -25.49 -8.63 -33.32
C ILE A 5 -26.69 -7.98 -32.60
N ASN A 6 -27.87 -8.57 -32.72
CA ASN A 6 -29.04 -8.07 -32.02
C ASN A 6 -29.06 -8.59 -30.56
N ARG A 7 -29.74 -7.85 -29.68
CA ARG A 7 -29.79 -8.13 -28.23
C ARG A 7 -30.25 -9.56 -27.89
N ARG A 8 -31.07 -10.15 -28.71
CA ARG A 8 -31.63 -11.50 -28.52
C ARG A 8 -30.61 -12.61 -28.84
N SER A 9 -29.76 -12.39 -29.86
CA SER A 9 -28.66 -13.32 -30.18
C SER A 9 -27.53 -13.22 -29.13
N PHE A 10 -27.28 -12.03 -28.59
CA PHE A 10 -26.31 -11.84 -27.50
C PHE A 10 -26.74 -12.57 -26.23
N VAL A 11 -28.02 -12.42 -25.82
CA VAL A 11 -28.56 -13.10 -24.63
C VAL A 11 -28.54 -14.62 -24.80
N LYS A 12 -28.91 -15.16 -25.98
CA LYS A 12 -28.82 -16.59 -26.25
C LYS A 12 -27.41 -17.13 -26.18
N SER A 13 -26.44 -16.40 -26.71
CA SER A 13 -25.02 -16.80 -26.64
C SER A 13 -24.49 -16.75 -25.22
N ALA A 14 -24.85 -15.73 -24.43
CA ALA A 14 -24.48 -15.62 -23.02
C ALA A 14 -25.12 -16.75 -22.16
N THR A 15 -26.36 -17.16 -22.46
CA THR A 15 -27.04 -18.25 -21.76
C THR A 15 -26.39 -19.60 -22.06
N ILE A 16 -25.96 -19.83 -23.30
CA ILE A 16 -25.26 -21.07 -23.69
C ILE A 16 -23.88 -21.13 -23.04
N ILE A 17 -23.14 -20.03 -22.98
CA ILE A 17 -21.84 -19.97 -22.29
C ILE A 17 -22.04 -20.17 -20.78
N GLY A 18 -23.04 -19.53 -20.17
CA GLY A 18 -23.37 -19.72 -18.75
C GLY A 18 -23.76 -21.16 -18.39
N ALA A 19 -24.53 -21.83 -19.26
CA ALA A 19 -24.92 -23.23 -19.07
C ALA A 19 -23.73 -24.19 -19.29
N ALA A 20 -22.83 -23.89 -20.23
CA ALA A 20 -21.62 -24.68 -20.46
C ALA A 20 -20.65 -24.60 -19.29
N VAL A 21 -20.52 -23.43 -18.67
CA VAL A 21 -19.68 -23.23 -17.47
C VAL A 21 -20.27 -23.96 -16.25
N SER A 22 -21.60 -24.07 -16.14
CA SER A 22 -22.28 -24.75 -15.04
C SER A 22 -22.17 -26.29 -15.11
N ILE A 23 -21.84 -26.84 -16.29
CA ILE A 23 -21.74 -28.32 -16.51
C ILE A 23 -20.26 -28.76 -16.51
N MET A 24 -19.31 -27.82 -16.54
CA MET A 24 -17.88 -28.14 -16.42
C MET A 24 -17.59 -28.68 -15.01
N PRO A 25 -17.04 -29.91 -14.87
CA PRO A 25 -16.61 -30.38 -13.57
C PRO A 25 -15.62 -29.38 -12.96
N SER A 26 -15.80 -29.09 -11.67
CA SER A 26 -14.96 -28.16 -10.90
C SER A 26 -13.47 -28.45 -10.99
N ASN A 27 -13.09 -29.64 -11.39
CA ASN A 27 -11.72 -30.10 -11.57
C ASN A 27 -11.03 -29.51 -12.84
N LEU A 28 -11.77 -28.95 -13.78
CA LEU A 28 -11.19 -28.27 -14.95
C LEU A 28 -10.67 -26.86 -14.65
N PHE A 29 -11.03 -26.30 -13.49
CA PHE A 29 -10.51 -25.02 -12.99
C PHE A 29 -9.47 -25.18 -11.89
N ALA A 30 -9.18 -26.40 -11.46
CA ALA A 30 -8.07 -26.69 -10.59
C ALA A 30 -6.79 -26.82 -11.47
N SER A 31 -6.25 -25.69 -11.92
CA SER A 31 -4.85 -25.67 -12.34
C SER A 31 -4.04 -26.19 -11.15
N SER A 32 -3.32 -27.28 -11.35
CA SER A 32 -2.40 -27.83 -10.33
C SER A 32 -1.20 -26.90 -10.09
N ASN A 33 -1.10 -25.82 -10.84
CA ASN A 33 -0.03 -24.85 -10.75
C ASN A 33 -0.38 -23.79 -9.70
N LYS A 34 0.53 -23.65 -8.74
CA LYS A 34 0.47 -22.56 -7.77
C LYS A 34 0.82 -21.23 -8.45
N LEU A 35 0.22 -20.16 -7.96
CA LEU A 35 0.58 -18.81 -8.41
C LEU A 35 2.04 -18.51 -8.07
N GLN A 36 2.79 -18.06 -9.06
CA GLN A 36 4.20 -17.68 -8.94
C GLN A 36 4.28 -16.18 -8.64
N ILE A 37 4.58 -15.83 -7.40
CA ILE A 37 4.61 -14.43 -6.94
C ILE A 37 6.05 -14.02 -6.66
N GLY A 38 6.55 -13.01 -7.38
CA GLY A 38 7.81 -12.34 -7.05
C GLY A 38 7.62 -11.32 -5.92
N VAL A 39 8.65 -11.11 -5.11
CA VAL A 39 8.63 -10.08 -4.06
C VAL A 39 9.75 -9.08 -4.29
N ILE A 40 9.43 -7.80 -4.42
CA ILE A 40 10.38 -6.70 -4.53
C ILE A 40 10.28 -5.83 -3.29
N GLY A 41 11.41 -5.70 -2.57
CA GLY A 41 11.46 -5.07 -1.26
C GLY A 41 11.17 -6.08 -0.14
N THR A 42 12.23 -6.52 0.54
CA THR A 42 12.18 -7.51 1.63
C THR A 42 12.39 -6.88 3.01
N GLY A 43 12.14 -5.57 3.12
CA GLY A 43 12.09 -4.84 4.37
C GLY A 43 11.01 -5.39 5.33
N LEU A 44 10.74 -4.70 6.43
CA LEU A 44 9.79 -5.19 7.45
C LEU A 44 8.42 -5.54 6.86
N ARG A 45 7.92 -4.71 5.97
CA ARG A 45 6.62 -4.94 5.32
C ARG A 45 6.69 -6.12 4.34
N GLY A 46 7.75 -6.20 3.54
CA GLY A 46 7.99 -7.32 2.63
C GLY A 46 8.09 -8.66 3.36
N GLN A 47 8.82 -8.73 4.48
CA GLN A 47 8.91 -9.93 5.31
C GLN A 47 7.55 -10.38 5.84
N TRP A 48 6.74 -9.44 6.33
CA TRP A 48 5.41 -9.75 6.85
C TRP A 48 4.49 -10.32 5.77
N MET A 49 4.46 -9.69 4.57
CA MET A 49 3.67 -10.18 3.45
C MET A 49 4.20 -11.51 2.89
N THR A 50 5.50 -11.66 2.77
CA THR A 50 6.13 -12.94 2.40
C THR A 50 5.65 -14.06 3.31
N LYS A 51 5.64 -13.83 4.64
CA LYS A 51 5.10 -14.80 5.60
C LYS A 51 3.63 -15.15 5.33
N LEU A 52 2.79 -14.17 4.99
CA LEU A 52 1.39 -14.40 4.67
C LEU A 52 1.22 -15.22 3.38
N PHE A 53 1.96 -14.90 2.34
CA PHE A 53 1.94 -15.65 1.07
C PHE A 53 2.40 -17.10 1.27
N LEU A 54 3.48 -17.31 2.01
CA LEU A 54 4.00 -18.66 2.28
C LEU A 54 3.05 -19.53 3.12
N ASN A 55 2.13 -18.95 3.89
CA ASN A 55 1.06 -19.67 4.59
C ASN A 55 0.00 -20.21 3.63
N ARG A 56 -0.09 -19.73 2.39
CA ARG A 56 -1.03 -20.21 1.39
C ARG A 56 -0.49 -21.47 0.73
N LYS A 57 -1.41 -22.39 0.37
CA LYS A 57 -1.05 -23.62 -0.34
C LYS A 57 -0.98 -23.45 -1.85
N ASP A 58 -1.65 -22.42 -2.35
CA ASP A 58 -1.84 -22.09 -3.76
C ASP A 58 -0.87 -21.01 -4.27
N VAL A 59 0.16 -20.63 -3.46
CA VAL A 59 1.17 -19.62 -3.80
C VAL A 59 2.57 -20.19 -3.58
N ASP A 60 3.46 -19.92 -4.51
CA ASP A 60 4.91 -20.03 -4.35
C ASP A 60 5.59 -18.68 -4.57
N ILE A 61 6.74 -18.48 -3.94
CA ILE A 61 7.59 -17.31 -4.11
C ILE A 61 8.93 -17.80 -4.66
N PRO A 62 9.08 -17.88 -6.00
CA PRO A 62 10.29 -18.41 -6.61
C PRO A 62 11.46 -17.41 -6.56
N VAL A 63 11.17 -16.11 -6.40
CA VAL A 63 12.16 -15.05 -6.54
C VAL A 63 11.88 -13.87 -5.62
N ILE A 64 12.96 -13.25 -5.12
CA ILE A 64 12.93 -12.01 -4.37
C ILE A 64 13.96 -11.02 -4.93
N CYS A 65 13.71 -9.72 -4.73
CA CYS A 65 14.63 -8.64 -5.10
C CYS A 65 14.72 -7.61 -3.97
N ASP A 66 15.93 -7.31 -3.51
CA ASP A 66 16.25 -6.22 -2.59
C ASP A 66 17.71 -5.79 -2.78
N ILE A 67 18.03 -4.57 -2.40
CA ILE A 67 19.40 -4.03 -2.43
C ILE A 67 20.13 -4.12 -1.08
N ASP A 68 19.41 -4.44 -0.01
CA ASP A 68 19.98 -4.53 1.35
C ASP A 68 20.10 -5.99 1.77
N ASP A 69 21.34 -6.51 1.79
CA ASP A 69 21.62 -7.90 2.14
C ASP A 69 21.08 -8.27 3.53
N ARG A 70 21.01 -7.31 4.47
CA ARG A 70 20.45 -7.55 5.81
C ARG A 70 18.95 -7.85 5.74
N MET A 71 18.21 -7.19 4.83
CA MET A 71 16.79 -7.44 4.62
C MET A 71 16.57 -8.78 3.92
N ILE A 72 17.45 -9.13 2.98
CA ILE A 72 17.48 -10.44 2.33
C ILE A 72 17.69 -11.54 3.37
N ASP A 73 18.73 -11.43 4.22
CA ASP A 73 19.00 -12.41 5.28
C ASP A 73 17.83 -12.58 6.25
N MET A 74 17.14 -11.50 6.55
CA MET A 74 15.96 -11.56 7.44
C MET A 74 14.77 -12.27 6.78
N VAL A 75 14.52 -12.04 5.50
CA VAL A 75 13.40 -12.70 4.80
C VAL A 75 13.71 -14.18 4.54
N LEU A 76 14.95 -14.55 4.26
CA LEU A 76 15.34 -15.95 4.09
C LEU A 76 15.04 -16.78 5.34
N LYS A 77 15.24 -16.22 6.54
CA LYS A 77 14.83 -16.87 7.80
C LYS A 77 13.32 -17.10 7.90
N VAL A 78 12.50 -16.33 7.17
CA VAL A 78 11.05 -16.58 7.09
C VAL A 78 10.78 -17.83 6.26
N PHE A 79 11.48 -18.00 5.13
CA PHE A 79 11.37 -19.21 4.30
C PHE A 79 11.80 -20.46 5.08
N GLU A 80 12.95 -20.41 5.75
CA GLU A 80 13.46 -21.50 6.59
C GLU A 80 12.46 -21.91 7.67
N LYS A 81 11.95 -20.94 8.44
CA LYS A 81 10.96 -21.19 9.51
C LYS A 81 9.66 -21.82 9.01
N GLN A 82 9.31 -21.62 7.74
CA GLN A 82 8.11 -22.18 7.13
C GLN A 82 8.38 -23.44 6.29
N ASN A 83 9.62 -23.96 6.32
CA ASN A 83 10.05 -25.09 5.51
C ASN A 83 9.70 -24.92 4.01
N ARG A 84 9.93 -23.71 3.47
CA ARG A 84 9.70 -23.39 2.07
C ARG A 84 11.04 -23.31 1.34
N PRO A 85 11.07 -23.64 0.02
CA PRO A 85 12.28 -23.52 -0.79
C PRO A 85 12.86 -22.10 -0.75
N ILE A 86 14.17 -21.99 -0.69
CA ILE A 86 14.87 -20.71 -0.76
C ILE A 86 14.69 -20.13 -2.16
N PRO A 87 14.21 -18.87 -2.28
CA PRO A 87 13.97 -18.24 -3.57
C PRO A 87 15.29 -17.82 -4.25
N LYS A 88 15.24 -17.63 -5.55
CA LYS A 88 16.31 -16.95 -6.28
C LYS A 88 16.38 -15.48 -5.86
N ILE A 89 17.58 -14.93 -5.76
CA ILE A 89 17.83 -13.59 -5.26
C ILE A 89 18.33 -12.69 -6.38
N TYR A 90 17.76 -11.49 -6.48
CA TYR A 90 18.21 -10.40 -7.32
C TYR A 90 18.63 -9.23 -6.43
N ASN A 91 19.91 -8.91 -6.37
CA ASN A 91 20.50 -7.88 -5.50
C ASN A 91 21.68 -7.11 -6.13
N ASN A 92 21.79 -7.11 -7.47
CA ASN A 92 22.87 -6.44 -8.17
C ASN A 92 22.59 -4.93 -8.41
N GLY A 93 22.03 -4.25 -7.42
CA GLY A 93 21.76 -2.83 -7.45
C GLY A 93 20.27 -2.46 -7.63
N PRO A 94 19.97 -1.15 -7.64
CA PRO A 94 18.58 -0.67 -7.55
C PRO A 94 17.72 -1.02 -8.77
N GLU A 95 18.30 -1.29 -9.94
CA GLU A 95 17.59 -1.62 -11.17
C GLU A 95 17.51 -3.14 -11.44
N ASP A 96 18.02 -4.00 -10.52
CA ASP A 96 18.05 -5.45 -10.74
C ASP A 96 16.64 -6.09 -10.75
N PHE A 97 15.64 -5.38 -10.20
CA PHE A 97 14.25 -5.78 -10.35
C PHE A 97 13.81 -5.90 -11.82
N ARG A 98 14.39 -5.11 -12.75
CA ARG A 98 14.10 -5.22 -14.19
C ARG A 98 14.60 -6.53 -14.76
N ASN A 99 15.78 -6.97 -14.33
CA ASN A 99 16.31 -8.27 -14.71
C ASN A 99 15.45 -9.41 -14.19
N MET A 100 14.96 -9.29 -12.95
CA MET A 100 14.02 -10.25 -12.35
C MET A 100 12.74 -10.34 -13.19
N LEU A 101 12.09 -9.21 -13.44
CA LEU A 101 10.81 -9.15 -14.15
C LEU A 101 10.91 -9.62 -15.62
N ALA A 102 12.08 -9.44 -16.25
CA ALA A 102 12.30 -9.86 -17.62
C ALA A 102 12.69 -11.34 -17.78
N LYS A 103 13.16 -11.99 -16.72
CA LYS A 103 13.72 -13.35 -16.79
C LYS A 103 12.89 -14.42 -16.11
N GLU A 104 12.05 -14.03 -15.15
CA GLU A 104 11.28 -14.97 -14.34
C GLU A 104 9.82 -15.06 -14.83
N ASP A 105 9.32 -16.27 -14.88
CA ASP A 105 7.92 -16.54 -15.24
C ASP A 105 7.03 -16.38 -14.01
N LEU A 106 6.36 -15.22 -13.90
CA LEU A 106 5.60 -14.79 -12.73
C LEU A 106 4.15 -14.45 -13.10
N ASP A 107 3.20 -14.95 -12.33
CA ASP A 107 1.79 -14.53 -12.42
C ASP A 107 1.60 -13.12 -11.84
N GLY A 108 2.37 -12.79 -10.81
CA GLY A 108 2.28 -11.50 -10.14
C GLY A 108 3.53 -11.13 -9.38
N VAL A 109 3.60 -9.85 -9.02
CA VAL A 109 4.66 -9.32 -8.17
C VAL A 109 4.08 -8.47 -7.03
N TYR A 110 4.64 -8.64 -5.85
CA TYR A 110 4.34 -7.79 -4.70
C TYR A 110 5.50 -6.82 -4.45
N ILE A 111 5.18 -5.52 -4.36
CA ILE A 111 6.15 -4.43 -4.24
C ILE A 111 5.99 -3.74 -2.89
N ALA A 112 7.07 -3.71 -2.09
CA ALA A 112 7.14 -3.11 -0.75
C ALA A 112 8.47 -2.38 -0.53
N THR A 113 8.86 -1.58 -1.47
CA THR A 113 10.09 -0.78 -1.52
C THR A 113 9.87 0.63 -0.92
N PRO A 114 10.88 1.52 -0.87
CA PRO A 114 10.65 2.95 -0.68
C PRO A 114 9.69 3.53 -1.72
N TRP A 115 8.93 4.55 -1.33
CA TRP A 115 7.77 5.06 -2.10
C TRP A 115 8.10 5.51 -3.52
N GLU A 116 9.25 6.10 -3.74
CA GLU A 116 9.74 6.57 -5.05
C GLU A 116 9.96 5.44 -6.06
N TRP A 117 10.09 4.20 -5.57
CA TRP A 117 10.31 3.02 -6.39
C TRP A 117 9.01 2.28 -6.76
N HIS A 118 7.88 2.58 -6.09
CA HIS A 118 6.61 1.89 -6.38
C HIS A 118 6.19 2.06 -7.85
N HIS A 119 6.11 3.31 -8.33
CA HIS A 119 5.70 3.61 -9.69
C HIS A 119 6.59 2.93 -10.75
N PRO A 120 7.92 3.14 -10.81
CA PRO A 120 8.75 2.54 -11.85
C PRO A 120 8.76 1.01 -11.82
N MET A 121 8.61 0.40 -10.64
CA MET A 121 8.51 -1.05 -10.52
C MET A 121 7.16 -1.57 -11.01
N CYS A 122 6.06 -0.88 -10.70
CA CYS A 122 4.73 -1.21 -11.21
C CYS A 122 4.68 -1.15 -12.73
N ILE A 123 5.19 -0.08 -13.34
CA ILE A 123 5.24 0.08 -14.80
C ILE A 123 6.04 -1.06 -15.42
N SER A 124 7.25 -1.32 -14.89
CA SER A 124 8.12 -2.38 -15.43
C SER A 124 7.46 -3.76 -15.34
N ALA A 125 6.75 -4.06 -14.26
CA ALA A 125 6.07 -5.34 -14.11
C ALA A 125 4.90 -5.48 -15.10
N MET A 126 4.05 -4.47 -15.23
CA MET A 126 2.94 -4.49 -16.16
C MET A 126 3.39 -4.58 -17.62
N GLU A 127 4.51 -3.93 -17.98
CA GLU A 127 5.10 -4.02 -19.32
C GLU A 127 5.68 -5.42 -19.65
N ASN A 128 5.98 -6.21 -18.61
CA ASN A 128 6.33 -7.63 -18.75
C ASN A 128 5.11 -8.55 -18.59
N ASN A 129 3.88 -8.03 -18.66
CA ASN A 129 2.61 -8.75 -18.52
C ASN A 129 2.44 -9.45 -17.15
N ILE A 130 3.07 -8.93 -16.11
CA ILE A 130 2.98 -9.42 -14.74
C ILE A 130 1.98 -8.56 -13.97
N HIS A 131 1.05 -9.18 -13.23
CA HIS A 131 0.13 -8.48 -12.37
C HIS A 131 0.82 -7.91 -11.13
N VAL A 132 0.35 -6.77 -10.63
CA VAL A 132 1.05 -6.03 -9.56
C VAL A 132 0.15 -5.84 -8.34
N GLY A 133 0.71 -6.14 -7.18
CA GLY A 133 0.25 -5.64 -5.89
C GLY A 133 1.32 -4.72 -5.29
N THR A 134 1.03 -3.41 -5.19
CA THR A 134 1.97 -2.45 -4.61
C THR A 134 1.51 -1.91 -3.27
N GLU A 135 2.43 -1.72 -2.34
CA GLU A 135 2.17 -1.05 -1.07
C GLU A 135 1.85 0.44 -1.26
N VAL A 136 1.29 1.04 -0.23
CA VAL A 136 0.89 2.44 -0.20
C VAL A 136 2.07 3.38 0.08
N PRO A 137 2.10 4.55 -0.58
CA PRO A 137 1.29 5.00 -1.72
C PRO A 137 1.75 4.37 -3.02
N ALA A 138 0.85 4.15 -3.97
CA ALA A 138 1.22 3.59 -5.26
C ALA A 138 2.02 4.57 -6.14
N ALA A 139 1.83 5.87 -5.93
CA ALA A 139 2.45 6.94 -6.69
C ALA A 139 2.68 8.18 -5.82
N LEU A 140 3.60 9.06 -6.20
CA LEU A 140 3.95 10.30 -5.51
C LEU A 140 3.54 11.56 -6.27
N THR A 141 3.23 11.43 -7.55
CA THR A 141 2.81 12.53 -8.42
C THR A 141 1.54 12.19 -9.18
N VAL A 142 0.85 13.21 -9.68
CA VAL A 142 -0.36 13.01 -10.50
C VAL A 142 -0.02 12.32 -11.83
N ASN A 143 1.13 12.64 -12.42
CA ASN A 143 1.56 11.99 -13.66
C ASN A 143 1.79 10.50 -13.45
N GLU A 144 2.46 10.10 -12.37
CA GLU A 144 2.65 8.69 -12.01
C GLU A 144 1.30 7.96 -11.83
N CYS A 145 0.28 8.64 -11.28
CA CYS A 145 -1.06 8.06 -11.17
C CYS A 145 -1.66 7.76 -12.55
N TRP A 146 -1.53 8.68 -13.52
CA TRP A 146 -1.98 8.47 -14.89
C TRP A 146 -1.18 7.37 -15.58
N ASP A 147 0.14 7.35 -15.45
CA ASP A 147 1.00 6.32 -16.03
C ASP A 147 0.61 4.91 -15.56
N LEU A 148 0.25 4.74 -14.28
CA LEU A 148 -0.23 3.46 -13.74
C LEU A 148 -1.52 3.01 -14.41
N VAL A 149 -2.49 3.91 -14.59
CA VAL A 149 -3.77 3.61 -15.24
C VAL A 149 -3.55 3.30 -16.72
N ASP A 150 -2.88 4.19 -17.44
CA ASP A 150 -2.64 4.06 -18.88
C ASP A 150 -1.84 2.77 -19.19
N THR A 151 -0.86 2.43 -18.35
CA THR A 151 -0.09 1.20 -18.53
C THR A 151 -0.94 -0.04 -18.26
N SER A 152 -1.75 -0.04 -17.20
CA SER A 152 -2.68 -1.14 -16.92
C SER A 152 -3.67 -1.35 -18.05
N GLU A 153 -4.26 -0.28 -18.59
CA GLU A 153 -5.20 -0.36 -19.72
C GLU A 153 -4.51 -0.84 -21.01
N ARG A 154 -3.31 -0.37 -21.28
CA ARG A 154 -2.52 -0.74 -22.47
C ARG A 154 -2.04 -2.18 -22.46
N THR A 155 -1.59 -2.68 -21.30
CA THR A 155 -1.02 -4.04 -21.18
C THR A 155 -2.07 -5.09 -20.82
N GLY A 156 -3.18 -4.69 -20.21
CA GLY A 156 -4.17 -5.61 -19.63
C GLY A 156 -3.73 -6.20 -18.29
N SER A 157 -2.56 -5.81 -17.75
CA SER A 157 -2.09 -6.23 -16.44
C SER A 157 -2.75 -5.42 -15.34
N PHE A 158 -3.18 -6.08 -14.26
CA PHE A 158 -3.75 -5.40 -13.11
C PHE A 158 -2.67 -4.78 -12.24
N CYS A 159 -2.93 -3.55 -11.77
CA CYS A 159 -2.17 -2.91 -10.71
C CYS A 159 -3.09 -2.61 -9.53
N MET A 160 -2.89 -3.30 -8.42
CA MET A 160 -3.68 -3.17 -7.20
C MET A 160 -2.87 -2.47 -6.11
N ILE A 161 -3.43 -1.39 -5.57
CA ILE A 161 -2.90 -0.79 -4.34
C ILE A 161 -3.30 -1.65 -3.14
N MET A 162 -2.32 -2.06 -2.35
CA MET A 162 -2.50 -2.98 -1.22
C MET A 162 -2.92 -2.24 0.07
N GLU A 163 -3.98 -1.44 -0.03
CA GLU A 163 -4.54 -0.73 1.13
C GLU A 163 -5.19 -1.71 2.12
N ASN A 164 -4.41 -2.12 3.11
CA ASN A 164 -4.79 -3.18 4.04
C ASN A 164 -5.95 -2.82 4.98
N VAL A 165 -6.18 -1.53 5.26
CA VAL A 165 -7.24 -1.10 6.17
C VAL A 165 -8.61 -1.42 5.61
N ASN A 166 -8.79 -1.39 4.27
CA ASN A 166 -10.03 -1.76 3.61
C ASN A 166 -10.51 -3.19 3.94
N TYR A 167 -9.58 -4.09 4.26
CA TYR A 167 -9.85 -5.51 4.49
C TYR A 167 -9.87 -5.90 5.97
N ARG A 168 -9.83 -4.93 6.87
CA ARG A 168 -10.06 -5.17 8.29
C ARG A 168 -11.49 -5.61 8.50
N ARG A 169 -11.71 -6.59 9.39
CA ARG A 169 -13.04 -7.18 9.64
C ARG A 169 -14.05 -6.15 10.14
N ASP A 170 -13.62 -5.21 10.98
CA ASP A 170 -14.44 -4.11 11.48
C ASP A 170 -14.83 -3.14 10.36
N ILE A 171 -13.89 -2.76 9.50
CA ILE A 171 -14.15 -1.88 8.34
C ILE A 171 -15.08 -2.55 7.33
N MET A 172 -14.88 -3.84 7.05
CA MET A 172 -15.77 -4.60 6.16
C MET A 172 -17.18 -4.73 6.75
N ALA A 173 -17.30 -4.90 8.07
CA ALA A 173 -18.60 -4.92 8.75
C ALA A 173 -19.30 -3.57 8.60
N VAL A 174 -18.61 -2.46 8.84
CA VAL A 174 -19.17 -1.11 8.67
C VAL A 174 -19.57 -0.87 7.21
N LEU A 175 -18.76 -1.27 6.24
CA LEU A 175 -19.12 -1.15 4.81
C LEU A 175 -20.42 -1.91 4.49
N ASN A 176 -20.62 -3.11 5.05
CA ASN A 176 -21.86 -3.85 4.87
C ASN A 176 -23.04 -3.13 5.53
N MET A 177 -22.87 -2.60 6.75
CA MET A 177 -23.90 -1.79 7.42
C MET A 177 -24.30 -0.55 6.61
N VAL A 178 -23.33 0.11 5.96
CA VAL A 178 -23.59 1.23 5.03
C VAL A 178 -24.42 0.75 3.83
N ARG A 179 -24.06 -0.38 3.23
CA ARG A 179 -24.77 -0.97 2.09
C ARG A 179 -26.20 -1.40 2.44
N ASP A 180 -26.40 -1.85 3.66
CA ASP A 180 -27.72 -2.23 4.20
C ASP A 180 -28.55 -1.00 4.64
N GLY A 181 -28.00 0.21 4.51
CA GLY A 181 -28.71 1.46 4.83
C GLY A 181 -28.87 1.76 6.32
N LEU A 182 -28.14 1.05 7.20
CA LEU A 182 -28.29 1.21 8.67
C LEU A 182 -27.91 2.61 9.17
N PHE A 183 -27.07 3.34 8.46
CA PHE A 183 -26.68 4.71 8.81
C PHE A 183 -27.52 5.79 8.10
N GLY A 184 -28.46 5.38 7.24
CA GLY A 184 -29.18 6.31 6.38
C GLY A 184 -28.28 6.98 5.35
N GLU A 185 -28.58 8.24 5.01
CA GLU A 185 -27.78 9.02 4.08
C GLU A 185 -26.48 9.49 4.73
N LEU A 186 -25.34 9.13 4.13
CA LEU A 186 -24.03 9.60 4.57
C LEU A 186 -23.80 11.03 4.06
N ILE A 187 -23.62 11.98 4.95
CA ILE A 187 -23.38 13.40 4.62
C ILE A 187 -21.96 13.86 4.91
N HIS A 188 -21.29 13.19 5.87
CA HIS A 188 -19.92 13.46 6.28
C HIS A 188 -19.23 12.18 6.71
N CYS A 189 -17.97 12.00 6.33
CA CYS A 189 -17.11 10.93 6.83
C CYS A 189 -15.80 11.50 7.33
N GLN A 190 -15.28 10.88 8.39
CA GLN A 190 -13.98 11.24 8.95
C GLN A 190 -13.08 10.01 9.01
N GLY A 191 -11.84 10.18 8.60
CA GLY A 191 -10.81 9.13 8.68
C GLY A 191 -9.44 9.75 8.88
N GLY A 192 -8.42 8.91 9.02
CA GLY A 192 -7.06 9.44 9.16
C GLY A 192 -6.03 8.38 9.49
N TYR A 193 -4.80 8.83 9.62
CA TYR A 193 -3.68 8.04 10.09
C TYR A 193 -3.01 8.79 11.24
N GLN A 194 -3.45 8.51 12.45
CA GLN A 194 -2.92 9.09 13.67
C GLN A 194 -2.16 8.03 14.44
N HIS A 195 -0.84 8.05 14.29
CA HIS A 195 0.03 6.98 14.77
C HIS A 195 1.37 7.55 15.24
N ASP A 196 1.91 7.04 16.34
CA ASP A 196 3.27 7.37 16.74
C ASP A 196 4.28 6.55 15.91
N LEU A 197 4.90 7.19 14.95
CA LEU A 197 5.93 6.58 14.09
C LEU A 197 7.34 7.04 14.43
N ARG A 198 7.58 7.67 15.57
CA ARG A 198 8.92 8.13 15.95
C ARG A 198 9.92 6.98 15.98
N HIS A 199 9.53 5.82 16.51
CA HIS A 199 10.38 4.61 16.55
C HIS A 199 10.60 3.95 15.18
N VAL A 200 9.77 4.27 14.18
CA VAL A 200 9.95 3.82 12.78
C VAL A 200 10.84 4.78 12.02
N LYS A 201 10.68 6.09 12.30
CA LYS A 201 11.43 7.17 11.63
C LYS A 201 12.85 7.32 12.15
N PHE A 202 13.09 6.93 13.39
CA PHE A 202 14.37 7.07 14.06
C PHE A 202 14.74 5.78 14.76
N ASN A 203 16.02 5.41 14.70
CA ASN A 203 16.57 4.26 15.44
C ASN A 203 18.07 4.43 15.67
N ASP A 204 18.71 3.42 16.20
CA ASP A 204 20.17 3.39 16.46
C ASP A 204 21.02 2.92 15.27
N GLY A 205 20.41 2.70 14.11
CA GLY A 205 21.06 2.17 12.91
C GLY A 205 21.33 0.66 12.94
N LYS A 206 20.98 -0.04 14.02
CA LYS A 206 21.24 -1.48 14.21
C LYS A 206 19.99 -2.34 14.14
N GLY A 207 18.84 -1.77 14.51
CA GLY A 207 17.57 -2.48 14.53
C GLY A 207 16.39 -1.60 14.10
N PRO A 208 15.26 -2.22 13.70
CA PRO A 208 14.13 -1.50 13.11
C PRO A 208 13.32 -0.65 14.10
N TYR A 209 13.36 -0.97 15.39
CA TYR A 209 12.58 -0.34 16.45
C TYR A 209 13.45 -0.04 17.68
N GLY A 210 14.68 0.32 17.46
CA GLY A 210 15.64 0.62 18.53
C GLY A 210 15.49 2.05 19.03
N GLY A 211 15.99 2.31 20.24
CA GLY A 211 16.25 3.66 20.72
C GLY A 211 17.29 4.34 19.84
N GLY A 212 17.23 5.67 19.76
CA GLY A 212 18.17 6.42 18.95
C GLY A 212 17.45 7.42 18.05
N VAL A 213 18.24 8.20 17.32
CA VAL A 213 17.75 9.33 16.52
C VAL A 213 18.38 9.38 15.13
N GLU A 214 18.96 8.26 14.70
CA GLU A 214 19.55 8.16 13.36
C GLU A 214 18.49 7.92 12.31
N PHE A 215 18.69 8.51 11.11
CA PHE A 215 17.92 8.27 9.91
C PHE A 215 18.79 8.56 8.67
N GLY A 216 18.24 8.35 7.47
CA GLY A 216 19.01 8.39 6.24
C GLY A 216 20.01 7.22 6.20
N GLU A 217 21.20 7.44 5.68
CA GLU A 217 22.22 6.38 5.53
C GLU A 217 22.57 5.66 6.83
N LYS A 218 22.53 6.36 7.96
CA LYS A 218 22.80 5.82 9.28
C LYS A 218 21.63 5.09 9.92
N GLY A 219 20.44 5.25 9.38
CA GLY A 219 19.25 4.57 9.86
C GLY A 219 19.21 3.10 9.45
N PHE A 220 18.33 2.34 10.08
CA PHE A 220 18.03 0.96 9.73
C PHE A 220 16.63 0.85 9.13
N SER A 221 16.46 0.01 8.09
CA SER A 221 15.17 -0.26 7.45
C SER A 221 14.43 1.04 7.04
N GLU A 222 13.19 1.25 7.49
CA GLU A 222 12.36 2.38 7.10
C GLU A 222 12.94 3.75 7.49
N ALA A 223 13.70 3.85 8.57
CA ALA A 223 14.36 5.11 8.94
C ALA A 223 15.37 5.59 7.88
N ARG A 224 15.87 4.71 7.01
CA ARG A 224 16.79 5.08 5.93
C ARG A 224 16.17 5.99 4.89
N TRP A 225 14.88 5.87 4.64
CA TRP A 225 14.21 6.60 3.55
C TRP A 225 12.96 7.36 3.99
N ARG A 226 12.13 6.79 4.90
CA ARG A 226 10.82 7.34 5.25
C ARG A 226 10.90 8.71 5.91
N THR A 227 11.90 8.96 6.74
CA THR A 227 12.07 10.22 7.47
C THR A 227 12.39 11.39 6.55
N GLN A 228 13.10 11.14 5.45
CA GLN A 228 13.41 12.17 4.46
C GLN A 228 12.15 12.80 3.86
N HIS A 229 11.08 12.01 3.64
CA HIS A 229 9.81 12.57 3.18
C HIS A 229 9.21 13.61 4.16
N SER A 230 9.46 13.46 5.46
CA SER A 230 9.03 14.46 6.46
C SER A 230 9.91 15.70 6.49
N VAL A 231 11.17 15.59 6.06
CA VAL A 231 12.07 16.74 5.87
C VAL A 231 11.66 17.53 4.64
N ASP A 232 11.32 16.87 3.54
CA ASP A 232 11.17 17.51 2.22
C ASP A 232 9.74 17.94 1.91
N ARG A 233 8.72 17.36 2.56
CA ARG A 233 7.31 17.54 2.19
C ARG A 233 6.47 18.01 3.37
N ASN A 234 5.48 18.86 3.06
CA ASN A 234 4.43 19.27 4.00
C ASN A 234 3.07 18.94 3.37
N ALA A 235 2.59 17.73 3.62
CA ALA A 235 1.32 17.23 3.08
C ALA A 235 0.82 16.07 3.95
N ASP A 236 -0.40 15.62 3.72
CA ASP A 236 -0.84 14.31 4.23
C ASP A 236 -0.04 13.21 3.50
N LEU A 237 0.97 12.66 4.17
CA LEU A 237 1.86 11.64 3.60
C LEU A 237 1.24 10.23 3.61
N TYR A 238 0.09 10.04 4.27
CA TYR A 238 -0.55 8.74 4.45
C TYR A 238 -2.08 8.80 4.35
N PRO A 239 -2.66 9.44 3.31
CA PRO A 239 -4.11 9.63 3.22
C PRO A 239 -4.87 8.33 2.96
N THR A 240 -4.21 7.33 2.38
CA THR A 240 -4.84 6.10 1.89
C THR A 240 -5.52 5.30 3.01
N HIS A 241 -4.93 5.25 4.21
CA HIS A 241 -5.49 4.51 5.33
C HIS A 241 -6.81 5.12 5.87
N GLY A 242 -6.98 6.43 5.75
CA GLY A 242 -8.24 7.11 6.08
C GLY A 242 -9.22 7.12 4.90
N LEU A 243 -8.71 7.40 3.70
CA LEU A 243 -9.51 7.59 2.50
C LEU A 243 -9.99 6.26 1.89
N GLY A 244 -9.16 5.22 1.96
CA GLY A 244 -9.46 3.91 1.39
C GLY A 244 -10.79 3.33 1.89
N PRO A 245 -11.02 3.22 3.21
CA PRO A 245 -12.28 2.74 3.75
C PRO A 245 -13.50 3.60 3.38
N ILE A 246 -13.34 4.92 3.34
CA ILE A 246 -14.43 5.87 3.05
C ILE A 246 -14.83 5.80 1.58
N SER A 247 -13.89 5.59 0.68
CA SER A 247 -14.13 5.61 -0.77
C SER A 247 -15.24 4.66 -1.23
N PRO A 248 -15.26 3.37 -0.87
CA PRO A 248 -16.35 2.46 -1.23
C PRO A 248 -17.67 2.77 -0.50
N MET A 249 -17.63 3.37 0.69
CA MET A 249 -18.83 3.76 1.43
C MET A 249 -19.56 4.92 0.74
N LEU A 250 -18.82 5.83 0.12
CA LEU A 250 -19.35 6.98 -0.62
C LEU A 250 -19.44 6.76 -2.14
N ASN A 251 -19.21 5.53 -2.61
CA ASN A 251 -19.21 5.18 -4.04
C ASN A 251 -18.27 6.05 -4.89
N ILE A 252 -17.11 6.44 -4.35
CA ILE A 252 -16.12 7.21 -5.11
C ILE A 252 -15.71 6.44 -6.36
N ASN A 253 -15.69 7.14 -7.50
CA ASN A 253 -15.50 6.60 -8.86
C ASN A 253 -16.57 5.57 -9.31
N ARG A 254 -17.69 5.48 -8.58
CA ARG A 254 -18.83 4.60 -8.89
C ARG A 254 -20.16 5.33 -8.73
N GLY A 255 -20.27 6.51 -9.34
CA GLY A 255 -21.44 7.40 -9.24
C GLY A 255 -21.19 8.63 -8.34
N ASN A 256 -20.03 8.72 -7.72
CA ASN A 256 -19.56 9.87 -6.96
C ASN A 256 -18.08 10.14 -7.26
N ARG A 257 -17.59 11.34 -6.97
CA ARG A 257 -16.18 11.72 -7.15
C ARG A 257 -15.76 12.83 -6.20
N MET A 258 -14.47 12.90 -5.88
CA MET A 258 -13.88 14.03 -5.18
C MET A 258 -13.74 15.21 -6.14
N MET A 259 -14.20 16.39 -5.73
CA MET A 259 -14.24 17.57 -6.58
C MET A 259 -13.08 18.52 -6.30
N HIS A 260 -12.86 18.81 -5.04
CA HIS A 260 -11.74 19.64 -4.57
C HIS A 260 -11.42 19.32 -3.13
N LEU A 261 -10.22 19.70 -2.72
CA LEU A 261 -9.79 19.58 -1.33
C LEU A 261 -9.08 20.85 -0.88
N THR A 262 -9.06 21.05 0.44
CA THR A 262 -8.19 21.98 1.13
C THR A 262 -7.41 21.21 2.20
N SER A 263 -6.15 21.56 2.39
CA SER A 263 -5.30 20.92 3.39
C SER A 263 -4.52 21.96 4.17
N THR A 264 -4.51 21.81 5.48
CA THR A 264 -3.82 22.72 6.42
C THR A 264 -2.94 21.92 7.35
N SER A 265 -1.74 22.39 7.56
CA SER A 265 -0.73 21.78 8.40
C SER A 265 -0.44 22.65 9.62
N SER A 266 -0.29 22.02 10.78
CA SER A 266 0.24 22.67 11.97
C SER A 266 1.75 22.96 11.84
N GLN A 267 2.33 23.60 12.85
CA GLN A 267 3.79 23.71 12.94
C GLN A 267 4.41 22.33 13.16
N SER A 268 5.64 22.17 12.69
CA SER A 268 6.49 21.01 12.93
C SER A 268 7.30 21.22 14.22
N ARG A 269 7.10 20.39 15.22
CA ARG A 269 7.80 20.45 16.53
C ARG A 269 8.20 19.08 17.05
N GLY A 270 7.30 18.11 16.95
CA GLY A 270 7.39 16.84 17.66
C GLY A 270 8.56 15.97 17.21
N LEU A 271 8.86 15.90 15.90
CA LEU A 271 9.99 15.12 15.41
C LEU A 271 11.33 15.70 15.86
N ASN A 272 11.50 17.02 15.77
CA ASN A 272 12.73 17.69 16.24
C ASN A 272 12.89 17.58 17.76
N LYS A 273 11.78 17.76 18.53
CA LYS A 273 11.81 17.58 19.97
C LYS A 273 12.24 16.16 20.36
N TYR A 274 11.72 15.13 19.68
CA TYR A 274 12.12 13.75 19.93
C TYR A 274 13.63 13.54 19.74
N ILE A 275 14.22 14.13 18.68
CA ILE A 275 15.66 14.05 18.44
C ILE A 275 16.45 14.72 19.57
N ILE A 276 16.02 15.90 20.02
CA ILE A 276 16.68 16.63 21.11
C ILE A 276 16.59 15.85 22.43
N ASP A 277 15.40 15.34 22.74
CA ASP A 277 15.16 14.62 24.00
C ASP A 277 15.95 13.31 24.09
N ASN A 278 16.20 12.62 22.97
CA ASN A 278 16.83 11.29 22.95
C ASN A 278 18.27 11.30 22.42
N GLY A 279 18.68 12.32 21.65
CA GLY A 279 20.01 12.42 21.08
C GLY A 279 20.81 13.62 21.61
N GLY A 280 20.13 14.57 22.27
CA GLY A 280 20.73 15.81 22.76
C GLY A 280 20.80 16.91 21.69
N THR A 281 20.95 18.16 22.13
CA THR A 281 21.02 19.34 21.27
C THR A 281 22.26 19.40 20.38
N SER A 282 23.32 18.71 20.77
CA SER A 282 24.58 18.61 20.00
C SER A 282 24.51 17.61 18.85
N HIS A 283 23.51 16.73 18.82
CA HIS A 283 23.36 15.71 17.78
C HIS A 283 23.17 16.39 16.40
N PRO A 284 23.83 15.93 15.33
CA PRO A 284 23.70 16.55 14.00
C PRO A 284 22.23 16.66 13.54
N ASN A 285 21.42 15.63 13.78
CA ASN A 285 20.01 15.59 13.40
C ASN A 285 19.13 16.60 14.17
N ALA A 286 19.56 17.10 15.34
CA ALA A 286 18.86 18.14 16.09
C ALA A 286 18.74 19.47 15.35
N LYS A 287 19.59 19.71 14.35
CA LYS A 287 19.59 20.92 13.52
C LYS A 287 18.69 20.82 12.30
N ILE A 288 18.16 19.63 11.99
CA ILE A 288 17.34 19.39 10.82
C ILE A 288 15.96 20.00 11.02
N LYS A 289 15.50 20.72 10.01
CA LYS A 289 14.17 21.32 9.96
C LYS A 289 13.23 20.40 9.18
N PHE A 290 12.20 19.90 9.85
CA PHE A 290 11.16 19.14 9.21
C PHE A 290 10.11 20.07 8.60
N LYS A 291 9.72 19.84 7.35
CA LYS A 291 8.62 20.57 6.70
C LYS A 291 7.25 20.05 7.10
N LEU A 292 7.14 18.73 7.31
CA LEU A 292 5.89 18.10 7.70
C LEU A 292 5.42 18.65 9.06
N GLY A 293 4.24 19.24 9.10
CA GLY A 293 3.60 19.62 10.37
C GLY A 293 3.24 18.42 11.21
N ASP A 294 3.11 18.64 12.51
CA ASP A 294 2.79 17.59 13.47
C ASP A 294 1.40 16.99 13.22
N ILE A 295 0.47 17.82 12.73
CA ILE A 295 -0.89 17.43 12.32
C ILE A 295 -1.16 18.06 10.95
N VAL A 296 -1.70 17.25 10.03
CA VAL A 296 -2.23 17.74 8.73
C VAL A 296 -3.71 17.37 8.67
N THR A 297 -4.55 18.36 8.43
CA THR A 297 -6.00 18.18 8.27
C THR A 297 -6.40 18.51 6.84
N THR A 298 -7.06 17.57 6.18
CA THR A 298 -7.53 17.71 4.80
C THR A 298 -9.04 17.55 4.76
N VAL A 299 -9.74 18.49 4.12
CA VAL A 299 -11.18 18.42 3.88
C VAL A 299 -11.42 18.29 2.38
N ILE A 300 -12.19 17.27 2.01
CA ILE A 300 -12.53 16.96 0.62
C ILE A 300 -14.04 17.14 0.41
N LYS A 301 -14.44 17.81 -0.67
CA LYS A 301 -15.84 17.91 -1.11
C LYS A 301 -16.10 16.93 -2.23
N CYS A 302 -17.17 16.13 -2.10
CA CYS A 302 -17.62 15.18 -3.12
C CYS A 302 -18.75 15.77 -3.99
N ALA A 303 -18.89 15.22 -5.21
CA ALA A 303 -19.88 15.67 -6.19
C ALA A 303 -21.32 15.53 -5.71
N ASN A 304 -21.63 14.44 -4.99
CA ASN A 304 -22.97 14.18 -4.45
C ASN A 304 -23.26 14.92 -3.13
N GLY A 305 -22.41 15.89 -2.76
CA GLY A 305 -22.66 16.76 -1.62
C GLY A 305 -21.94 16.37 -0.33
N GLN A 306 -21.44 15.16 -0.20
CA GLN A 306 -20.71 14.71 1.00
C GLN A 306 -19.39 15.46 1.20
N THR A 307 -18.92 15.46 2.44
CA THR A 307 -17.57 15.90 2.79
C THR A 307 -16.79 14.77 3.46
N ILE A 308 -15.47 14.76 3.23
CA ILE A 308 -14.55 13.84 3.90
C ILE A 308 -13.53 14.69 4.65
N MET A 309 -13.27 14.38 5.91
CA MET A 309 -12.18 14.96 6.67
C MET A 309 -11.12 13.90 6.93
N LEU A 310 -9.87 14.19 6.57
CA LEU A 310 -8.72 13.33 6.87
C LEU A 310 -7.80 14.03 7.86
N SER A 311 -7.24 13.27 8.79
CA SER A 311 -6.26 13.77 9.75
C SER A 311 -5.02 12.87 9.76
N LEU A 312 -3.86 13.45 9.48
CA LEU A 312 -2.56 12.81 9.62
C LEU A 312 -1.87 13.31 10.89
N SER A 313 -1.33 12.39 11.69
CA SER A 313 -0.28 12.68 12.67
C SER A 313 0.66 11.50 12.80
N LEU A 314 1.97 11.74 12.66
CA LEU A 314 3.02 10.71 12.77
C LEU A 314 3.74 10.74 14.12
N ILE A 315 3.23 11.56 15.04
CA ILE A 315 3.72 11.71 16.41
C ILE A 315 2.57 11.57 17.42
N HIS A 316 1.42 11.07 16.98
CA HIS A 316 0.22 11.03 17.79
C HIS A 316 0.37 10.04 18.94
N ILE A 317 0.19 10.52 20.16
CA ILE A 317 0.09 9.71 21.36
C ILE A 317 -1.40 9.65 21.70
N SER A 318 -1.99 8.46 21.58
CA SER A 318 -3.38 8.26 21.94
C SER A 318 -3.57 8.34 23.47
N GLU A 319 -4.71 8.87 23.88
CA GLU A 319 -5.13 8.84 25.29
C GLU A 319 -5.17 7.39 25.81
N PRO A 320 -4.71 7.14 27.05
CA PRO A 320 -4.62 5.79 27.60
C PRO A 320 -5.97 5.07 27.76
N THR A 321 -7.07 5.79 27.59
CA THR A 321 -8.45 5.26 27.70
C THR A 321 -9.02 4.72 26.38
N ARG A 322 -8.30 4.82 25.26
CA ARG A 322 -8.74 4.28 23.96
C ARG A 322 -7.82 3.17 23.48
N PRO A 323 -8.37 2.07 22.94
CA PRO A 323 -7.53 1.03 22.36
C PRO A 323 -6.68 1.60 21.21
N LEU A 324 -5.43 1.19 21.18
CA LEU A 324 -4.35 1.64 20.29
C LEU A 324 -4.53 1.29 18.81
N TYR A 325 -5.77 1.29 18.32
CA TYR A 325 -5.99 0.90 16.91
C TYR A 325 -6.82 1.95 16.23
N ILE A 326 -6.21 2.72 15.40
CA ILE A 326 -6.56 3.27 14.52
C ILE A 326 -6.77 3.89 13.41
N SER A 327 -7.37 3.79 12.44
CA SER A 327 -8.12 4.59 11.47
C SER A 327 -9.57 4.51 11.87
N TYR A 328 -10.12 5.58 12.33
CA TYR A 328 -11.56 5.67 12.56
C TYR A 328 -12.20 6.27 11.31
N ALA A 329 -13.15 5.56 10.73
CA ALA A 329 -14.26 6.24 10.09
C ALA A 329 -15.27 6.53 11.22
N VAL A 330 -15.55 7.79 11.50
CA VAL A 330 -16.65 8.22 12.36
C VAL A 330 -17.75 8.71 11.42
N PHE A 331 -18.92 8.15 11.60
CA PHE A 331 -20.12 8.46 10.82
C PHE A 331 -20.90 9.58 11.48
#